data_c11f2e75bb266993846210ad438dab4c
#
_entry.id   c11f2e75bb266993846210ad438dab4c
#
_cell.length_a   1.000
_cell.length_b   1.000
_cell.length_c   1.000
_cell.angle_alpha   90.00
_cell.angle_beta   90.00
_cell.angle_gamma   90.00
#
_symmetry.space_group_name_H-M   'P 1'
#
loop_
_entity.id
_entity.type
_entity.pdbx_description
1 polymer ?
#
loop_
_entity_poly.entity_id
_entity_poly.type
_entity_poly.pdbx_seq_one_letter_code
_entity_poly.pdbx_strand_id
1 'polypeptide(L)'
;MKAIDSSAKTTGQGGNLAAAGYGAVGVYLRSDRCTAAMIAELHTAGLQVWSIYEKGYPTSDVYFSAAKGTSDGTAAATFAKSIGQPKGTQIYATVDYDPDDSDPNAPTISGPISAYMKAFQSAIKPAGYLASVYGSGRTCRILMANGLAKTGWLTQSTGFAEYNAFKPKAGIVQLPRINNSWDGDDIPDPTLVGLW
;
A
#
# COMPACT_ATOMS: atom_id res chain seq x y z
N MET A 1 1.51 0.42 16.32
CA MET A 1 2.90 -0.07 16.06
C MET A 1 3.61 0.97 15.21
N LYS A 2 4.77 1.43 15.66
CA LYS A 2 5.60 2.37 14.90
C LYS A 2 6.22 1.67 13.69
N ALA A 3 6.07 2.26 12.50
CA ALA A 3 6.55 1.69 11.25
C ALA A 3 7.10 2.78 10.31
N ILE A 4 7.72 2.38 9.22
CA ILE A 4 8.13 3.27 8.12
C ILE A 4 7.77 2.64 6.79
N ASP A 5 7.47 3.44 5.77
CA ASP A 5 7.62 3.03 4.39
C ASP A 5 8.89 3.64 3.76
N SER A 6 9.47 2.93 2.80
CA SER A 6 10.72 3.36 2.21
C SER A 6 10.73 3.27 0.70
N SER A 7 10.91 4.41 0.06
CA SER A 7 11.13 4.53 -1.38
C SER A 7 12.54 4.12 -1.82
N ALA A 8 13.43 3.75 -0.89
CA ALA A 8 14.78 3.23 -1.14
C ALA A 8 14.97 1.86 -0.49
N LYS A 9 16.01 1.13 -0.90
CA LYS A 9 16.39 -0.11 -0.20
C LYS A 9 16.82 0.18 1.23
N THR A 10 16.31 -0.59 2.19
CA THR A 10 16.69 -0.52 3.61
C THR A 10 17.75 -1.55 3.98
N THR A 11 18.47 -2.09 3.00
CA THR A 11 19.56 -3.08 3.22
C THR A 11 20.58 -2.54 4.21
N GLY A 12 20.93 -3.33 5.23
CA GLY A 12 21.83 -2.96 6.31
C GLY A 12 21.19 -2.10 7.41
N GLN A 13 19.89 -1.82 7.34
CA GLN A 13 19.19 -0.97 8.31
C GLN A 13 18.32 -1.74 9.32
N GLY A 14 18.11 -3.04 9.11
CA GLY A 14 17.18 -3.83 9.94
C GLY A 14 17.45 -3.68 11.43
N GLY A 15 18.69 -3.88 11.87
CA GLY A 15 19.07 -3.73 13.28
C GLY A 15 18.89 -2.31 13.84
N ASN A 16 19.20 -1.28 13.05
CA ASN A 16 19.03 0.11 13.45
C ASN A 16 17.53 0.47 13.60
N LEU A 17 16.68 0.00 12.68
CA LEU A 17 15.24 0.21 12.74
C LEU A 17 14.62 -0.49 13.95
N ALA A 18 14.99 -1.75 14.21
CA ALA A 18 14.51 -2.47 15.37
C ALA A 18 14.95 -1.79 16.68
N ALA A 19 16.22 -1.36 16.78
CA ALA A 19 16.75 -0.63 17.94
C ALA A 19 16.04 0.72 18.15
N ALA A 20 15.57 1.37 17.06
CA ALA A 20 14.78 2.60 17.12
C ALA A 20 13.29 2.37 17.45
N GLY A 21 12.89 1.11 17.72
CA GLY A 21 11.55 0.73 18.16
C GLY A 21 10.55 0.62 17.01
N TYR A 22 11.00 0.50 15.76
CA TYR A 22 10.11 0.17 14.64
C TYR A 22 9.74 -1.31 14.68
N GLY A 23 8.50 -1.64 14.31
CA GLY A 23 8.01 -3.02 14.24
C GLY A 23 7.77 -3.51 12.84
N ALA A 24 7.64 -2.60 11.86
CA ALA A 24 7.39 -2.98 10.47
C ALA A 24 7.98 -1.98 9.46
N VAL A 25 8.17 -2.46 8.20
CA VAL A 25 8.67 -1.68 7.08
C VAL A 25 7.79 -1.92 5.84
N GLY A 26 7.27 -0.85 5.24
CA GLY A 26 6.64 -0.87 3.94
C GLY A 26 7.66 -0.99 2.82
N VAL A 27 7.50 -1.98 1.97
CA VAL A 27 8.44 -2.28 0.90
C VAL A 27 7.77 -2.21 -0.46
N TYR A 28 8.35 -1.43 -1.37
CA TYR A 28 7.86 -1.32 -2.74
C TYR A 28 8.24 -2.56 -3.54
N LEU A 29 7.25 -3.20 -4.17
CA LEU A 29 7.41 -4.42 -4.98
C LEU A 29 8.10 -4.13 -6.31
N ARG A 30 9.37 -3.72 -6.24
CA ARG A 30 10.24 -3.38 -7.37
C ARG A 30 11.67 -3.80 -7.09
N SER A 31 12.37 -4.33 -8.08
CA SER A 31 13.75 -4.86 -7.93
C SER A 31 14.80 -3.80 -7.57
N ASP A 32 14.55 -2.54 -7.94
CA ASP A 32 15.38 -1.39 -7.55
C ASP A 32 15.12 -0.93 -6.11
N ARG A 33 14.03 -1.38 -5.46
CA ARG A 33 13.59 -0.96 -4.12
C ARG A 33 13.64 -2.07 -3.08
N CYS A 34 13.42 -3.33 -3.48
CA CYS A 34 13.30 -4.47 -2.59
C CYS A 34 13.99 -5.71 -3.17
N THR A 35 14.55 -6.56 -2.31
CA THR A 35 15.10 -7.88 -2.66
C THR A 35 14.75 -8.90 -1.58
N ALA A 36 14.75 -10.20 -1.93
CA ALA A 36 14.53 -11.28 -0.97
C ALA A 36 15.56 -11.25 0.19
N ALA A 37 16.82 -10.90 -0.11
CA ALA A 37 17.86 -10.78 0.92
C ALA A 37 17.56 -9.64 1.91
N MET A 38 17.06 -8.49 1.41
CA MET A 38 16.64 -7.37 2.28
C MET A 38 15.46 -7.79 3.18
N ILE A 39 14.49 -8.51 2.65
CA ILE A 39 13.36 -9.05 3.43
C ILE A 39 13.86 -9.99 4.54
N ALA A 40 14.75 -10.93 4.21
CA ALA A 40 15.32 -11.85 5.19
C ALA A 40 16.10 -11.12 6.30
N GLU A 41 16.80 -10.04 5.97
CA GLU A 41 17.49 -9.17 6.93
C GLU A 41 16.48 -8.49 7.88
N LEU A 42 15.41 -7.90 7.35
CA LEU A 42 14.37 -7.26 8.15
C LEU A 42 13.73 -8.27 9.13
N HIS A 43 13.37 -9.45 8.65
CA HIS A 43 12.81 -10.52 9.50
C HIS A 43 13.81 -11.00 10.56
N THR A 44 15.10 -11.13 10.22
CA THR A 44 16.15 -11.48 11.19
C THR A 44 16.28 -10.44 12.30
N ALA A 45 16.02 -9.17 11.98
CA ALA A 45 15.98 -8.09 12.97
C ALA A 45 14.66 -8.03 13.76
N GLY A 46 13.70 -8.94 13.52
CA GLY A 46 12.39 -8.96 14.18
C GLY A 46 11.37 -7.99 13.60
N LEU A 47 11.65 -7.41 12.42
CA LEU A 47 10.74 -6.51 11.72
C LEU A 47 9.81 -7.29 10.80
N GLN A 48 8.54 -6.91 10.80
CA GLN A 48 7.55 -7.36 9.81
C GLN A 48 7.57 -6.44 8.60
N VAL A 49 6.96 -6.87 7.49
CA VAL A 49 6.83 -6.05 6.29
C VAL A 49 5.39 -6.00 5.77
N TRP A 50 5.04 -4.94 5.04
CA TRP A 50 3.87 -4.93 4.16
C TRP A 50 4.28 -4.52 2.76
N SER A 51 3.53 -4.97 1.78
CA SER A 51 3.88 -4.84 0.36
C SER A 51 3.12 -3.70 -0.30
N ILE A 52 3.86 -2.81 -0.95
CA ILE A 52 3.38 -1.64 -1.66
C ILE A 52 3.59 -1.85 -3.17
N TYR A 53 2.56 -1.66 -3.97
CA TYR A 53 2.71 -1.62 -5.41
C TYR A 53 2.44 -0.22 -5.95
N GLU A 54 3.50 0.37 -6.44
CA GLU A 54 3.50 1.65 -7.12
C GLU A 54 4.50 1.61 -8.27
N LYS A 55 4.01 1.73 -9.50
CA LYS A 55 4.84 1.77 -10.70
C LYS A 55 4.36 2.87 -11.63
N GLY A 56 5.16 3.89 -11.81
CA GLY A 56 4.77 5.11 -12.50
C GLY A 56 4.26 6.15 -11.50
N TYR A 57 3.34 6.97 -11.94
CA TYR A 57 2.83 8.09 -11.15
C TYR A 57 1.30 7.98 -11.04
N PRO A 58 0.76 7.25 -10.04
CA PRO A 58 -0.68 7.10 -9.81
C PRO A 58 -1.29 8.37 -9.19
N THR A 59 -0.98 9.52 -9.79
CA THR A 59 -1.26 10.87 -9.27
C THR A 59 -2.34 11.61 -10.07
N SER A 60 -3.05 10.90 -10.97
CA SER A 60 -4.15 11.46 -11.76
C SER A 60 -5.04 10.37 -12.36
N ASP A 61 -6.24 10.74 -12.78
CA ASP A 61 -7.28 9.84 -13.30
C ASP A 61 -6.80 9.01 -14.50
N VAL A 62 -5.99 9.61 -15.37
CA VAL A 62 -5.49 8.96 -16.59
C VAL A 62 -4.62 7.73 -16.34
N TYR A 63 -4.09 7.58 -15.12
CA TYR A 63 -3.33 6.38 -14.74
C TYR A 63 -4.23 5.14 -14.65
N PHE A 64 -5.47 5.31 -14.21
CA PHE A 64 -6.34 4.22 -13.79
C PHE A 64 -7.19 3.68 -14.94
N SER A 65 -7.05 2.40 -15.21
CA SER A 65 -7.91 1.64 -16.12
C SER A 65 -7.89 0.15 -15.75
N ALA A 66 -8.89 -0.61 -16.20
CA ALA A 66 -8.92 -2.06 -15.97
C ALA A 66 -7.70 -2.77 -16.57
N ALA A 67 -7.27 -2.37 -17.77
CA ALA A 67 -6.09 -2.95 -18.43
C ALA A 67 -4.82 -2.69 -17.61
N LYS A 68 -4.65 -1.47 -17.08
CA LYS A 68 -3.53 -1.12 -16.20
C LYS A 68 -3.59 -1.92 -14.90
N GLY A 69 -4.77 -2.05 -14.29
CA GLY A 69 -4.96 -2.85 -13.08
C GLY A 69 -4.57 -4.31 -13.27
N THR A 70 -4.93 -4.93 -14.39
CA THR A 70 -4.52 -6.29 -14.73
C THR A 70 -2.98 -6.40 -14.85
N SER A 71 -2.36 -5.49 -15.61
CA SER A 71 -0.91 -5.47 -15.80
C SER A 71 -0.16 -5.29 -14.47
N ASP A 72 -0.59 -4.33 -13.66
CA ASP A 72 0.03 -3.99 -12.39
C ASP A 72 -0.15 -5.12 -11.36
N GLY A 73 -1.36 -5.70 -11.27
CA GLY A 73 -1.63 -6.82 -10.39
C GLY A 73 -0.81 -8.06 -10.74
N THR A 74 -0.65 -8.35 -12.04
CA THR A 74 0.19 -9.46 -12.50
C THR A 74 1.66 -9.23 -12.11
N ALA A 75 2.17 -8.03 -12.33
CA ALA A 75 3.54 -7.67 -11.96
C ALA A 75 3.74 -7.71 -10.44
N ALA A 76 2.78 -7.18 -9.66
CA ALA A 76 2.80 -7.21 -8.21
C ALA A 76 2.86 -8.64 -7.67
N ALA A 77 1.95 -9.51 -8.13
CA ALA A 77 1.91 -10.92 -7.70
C ALA A 77 3.19 -11.68 -8.04
N THR A 78 3.73 -11.45 -9.25
CA THR A 78 4.97 -12.09 -9.70
C THR A 78 6.14 -11.69 -8.82
N PHE A 79 6.27 -10.38 -8.53
CA PHE A 79 7.36 -9.88 -7.70
C PHE A 79 7.21 -10.31 -6.24
N ALA A 80 6.00 -10.20 -5.66
CA ALA A 80 5.71 -10.63 -4.30
C ALA A 80 6.10 -12.10 -4.08
N LYS A 81 5.74 -12.97 -5.04
CA LYS A 81 6.15 -14.38 -5.02
C LYS A 81 7.68 -14.54 -5.06
N SER A 82 8.39 -13.75 -5.86
CA SER A 82 9.85 -13.85 -6.02
C SER A 82 10.64 -13.45 -4.78
N ILE A 83 10.05 -12.62 -3.90
CA ILE A 83 10.66 -12.21 -2.62
C ILE A 83 10.15 -13.03 -1.42
N GLY A 84 9.33 -14.05 -1.64
CA GLY A 84 8.85 -14.96 -0.61
C GLY A 84 7.63 -14.49 0.19
N GLN A 85 6.88 -13.51 -0.32
CA GLN A 85 5.66 -13.06 0.36
C GLN A 85 4.67 -14.20 0.56
N PRO A 86 4.18 -14.47 1.80
CA PRO A 86 3.24 -15.54 2.08
C PRO A 86 1.85 -15.29 1.46
N LYS A 87 1.17 -16.37 1.09
CA LYS A 87 -0.26 -16.30 0.72
C LYS A 87 -1.10 -15.83 1.90
N GLY A 88 -2.22 -15.19 1.61
CA GLY A 88 -3.13 -14.62 2.61
C GLY A 88 -2.75 -13.21 3.05
N THR A 89 -1.56 -12.72 2.69
CA THR A 89 -1.11 -11.37 2.99
C THR A 89 -1.62 -10.35 1.96
N GLN A 90 -1.41 -9.06 2.24
CA GLN A 90 -1.99 -7.97 1.45
C GLN A 90 -0.94 -7.29 0.56
N ILE A 91 -1.39 -6.76 -0.59
CA ILE A 91 -0.64 -5.86 -1.46
C ILE A 91 -1.43 -4.56 -1.58
N TYR A 92 -0.80 -3.44 -1.21
CA TYR A 92 -1.40 -2.11 -1.26
C TYR A 92 -1.12 -1.48 -2.62
N ALA A 93 -2.17 -1.28 -3.42
CA ALA A 93 -2.09 -0.46 -4.63
C ALA A 93 -2.24 1.02 -4.25
N THR A 94 -1.50 1.91 -4.91
CA THR A 94 -1.48 3.33 -4.54
C THR A 94 -2.40 4.17 -5.42
N VAL A 95 -3.11 5.13 -4.78
CA VAL A 95 -3.85 6.24 -5.38
C VAL A 95 -3.29 7.51 -4.74
N ASP A 96 -2.22 8.05 -5.33
CA ASP A 96 -1.39 9.09 -4.71
C ASP A 96 -1.83 10.52 -5.08
N TYR A 97 -3.11 10.78 -4.97
CA TYR A 97 -3.75 12.11 -5.10
C TYR A 97 -5.12 12.08 -4.44
N ASP A 98 -5.82 13.20 -4.41
CA ASP A 98 -7.19 13.28 -3.91
C ASP A 98 -8.17 13.32 -5.09
N PRO A 99 -8.71 12.17 -5.55
CA PRO A 99 -9.63 12.13 -6.67
C PRO A 99 -10.90 12.92 -6.37
N ASP A 100 -11.35 13.73 -7.33
CA ASP A 100 -12.65 14.39 -7.23
C ASP A 100 -13.76 13.41 -7.62
N ASP A 101 -14.65 13.12 -6.68
CA ASP A 101 -15.80 12.25 -6.84
C ASP A 101 -17.11 13.04 -6.67
N SER A 102 -17.06 14.36 -6.84
CA SER A 102 -18.19 15.27 -6.64
C SER A 102 -19.20 15.24 -7.80
N ASP A 103 -18.75 14.91 -9.01
CA ASP A 103 -19.65 14.76 -10.17
C ASP A 103 -20.26 13.34 -10.19
N PRO A 104 -21.56 13.19 -9.89
CA PRO A 104 -22.22 11.88 -9.90
C PRO A 104 -22.31 11.25 -11.31
N ASN A 105 -22.12 12.04 -12.37
CA ASN A 105 -22.17 11.55 -13.75
C ASN A 105 -20.79 11.08 -14.24
N ALA A 106 -19.72 11.51 -13.58
CA ALA A 106 -18.34 11.17 -13.92
C ALA A 106 -17.49 10.85 -12.66
N PRO A 107 -17.92 9.91 -11.80
CA PRO A 107 -17.24 9.63 -10.55
C PRO A 107 -15.88 8.96 -10.82
N THR A 108 -14.79 9.54 -10.30
CA THR A 108 -13.43 9.03 -10.52
C THR A 108 -13.16 7.78 -9.72
N ILE A 109 -13.51 7.76 -8.42
CA ILE A 109 -13.22 6.60 -7.55
C ILE A 109 -14.13 5.43 -7.91
N SER A 110 -15.43 5.68 -8.07
CA SER A 110 -16.39 4.63 -8.43
C SER A 110 -16.31 4.21 -9.91
N GLY A 111 -15.63 4.99 -10.75
CA GLY A 111 -15.38 4.74 -12.16
C GLY A 111 -14.01 4.07 -12.41
N PRO A 112 -13.04 4.82 -12.98
CA PRO A 112 -11.76 4.25 -13.44
C PRO A 112 -10.92 3.65 -12.31
N ILE A 113 -10.89 4.25 -11.10
CA ILE A 113 -10.14 3.70 -9.97
C ILE A 113 -10.74 2.36 -9.51
N SER A 114 -12.07 2.26 -9.38
CA SER A 114 -12.73 0.99 -9.04
C SER A 114 -12.51 -0.06 -10.13
N ALA A 115 -12.53 0.30 -11.41
CA ALA A 115 -12.24 -0.62 -12.51
C ALA A 115 -10.79 -1.14 -12.43
N TYR A 116 -9.82 -0.26 -12.15
CA TYR A 116 -8.43 -0.62 -11.90
C TYR A 116 -8.31 -1.57 -10.70
N MET A 117 -8.88 -1.22 -9.54
CA MET A 117 -8.78 -2.02 -8.33
C MET A 117 -9.42 -3.40 -8.47
N LYS A 118 -10.57 -3.50 -9.16
CA LYS A 118 -11.22 -4.78 -9.48
C LYS A 118 -10.32 -5.67 -10.33
N ALA A 119 -9.68 -5.11 -11.35
CA ALA A 119 -8.77 -5.82 -12.23
C ALA A 119 -7.47 -6.22 -11.49
N PHE A 120 -6.90 -5.32 -10.67
CA PHE A 120 -5.75 -5.58 -9.81
C PHE A 120 -6.03 -6.74 -8.83
N GLN A 121 -7.15 -6.67 -8.10
CA GLN A 121 -7.59 -7.72 -7.19
C GLN A 121 -7.74 -9.08 -7.91
N SER A 122 -8.36 -9.08 -9.09
CA SER A 122 -8.53 -10.30 -9.89
C SER A 122 -7.21 -10.90 -10.34
N ALA A 123 -6.20 -10.07 -10.63
CA ALA A 123 -4.88 -10.52 -11.08
C ALA A 123 -4.02 -11.08 -9.94
N ILE A 124 -4.10 -10.53 -8.71
CA ILE A 124 -3.31 -11.01 -7.57
C ILE A 124 -3.94 -12.23 -6.85
N LYS A 125 -5.28 -12.38 -6.95
CA LYS A 125 -6.05 -13.42 -6.25
C LYS A 125 -5.58 -14.85 -6.56
N PRO A 126 -5.26 -15.25 -7.80
CA PRO A 126 -4.77 -16.60 -8.10
C PRO A 126 -3.43 -16.93 -7.40
N ALA A 127 -2.61 -15.93 -7.10
CA ALA A 127 -1.38 -16.08 -6.33
C ALA A 127 -1.63 -16.18 -4.81
N GLY A 128 -2.86 -15.93 -4.37
CA GLY A 128 -3.29 -16.02 -2.98
C GLY A 128 -3.18 -14.71 -2.20
N TYR A 129 -3.00 -13.56 -2.88
CA TYR A 129 -2.88 -12.25 -2.22
C TYR A 129 -4.22 -11.51 -2.16
N LEU A 130 -4.33 -10.60 -1.21
CA LEU A 130 -5.49 -9.72 -1.01
C LEU A 130 -5.12 -8.29 -1.43
N ALA A 131 -6.04 -7.61 -2.12
CA ALA A 131 -5.85 -6.22 -2.49
C ALA A 131 -6.17 -5.30 -1.31
N SER A 132 -5.33 -4.29 -1.11
CA SER A 132 -5.53 -3.16 -0.20
C SER A 132 -5.17 -1.87 -0.91
N VAL A 133 -5.44 -0.71 -0.32
CA VAL A 133 -5.27 0.57 -0.99
C VAL A 133 -4.59 1.60 -0.10
N TYR A 134 -3.68 2.38 -0.69
CA TYR A 134 -3.18 3.65 -0.17
C TYR A 134 -3.93 4.81 -0.85
N GLY A 135 -4.34 5.83 -0.10
CA GLY A 135 -4.95 7.02 -0.68
C GLY A 135 -5.63 7.94 0.33
N SER A 136 -6.48 8.85 -0.18
CA SER A 136 -7.32 9.72 0.63
C SER A 136 -8.32 8.92 1.47
N GLY A 137 -8.86 9.52 2.53
CA GLY A 137 -9.88 8.88 3.35
C GLY A 137 -11.11 8.46 2.55
N ARG A 138 -11.53 9.30 1.59
CA ARG A 138 -12.63 9.02 0.66
C ARG A 138 -12.32 7.81 -0.22
N THR A 139 -11.14 7.78 -0.84
CA THR A 139 -10.69 6.66 -1.67
C THR A 139 -10.70 5.35 -0.91
N CYS A 140 -10.06 5.32 0.26
CA CYS A 140 -10.02 4.13 1.12
C CYS A 140 -11.43 3.66 1.50
N ARG A 141 -12.29 4.57 1.96
CA ARG A 141 -13.66 4.24 2.37
C ARG A 141 -14.48 3.64 1.22
N ILE A 142 -14.47 4.26 0.05
CA ILE A 142 -15.28 3.79 -1.10
C ILE A 142 -14.79 2.42 -1.58
N LEU A 143 -13.48 2.24 -1.75
CA LEU A 143 -12.93 0.98 -2.24
C LEU A 143 -13.11 -0.17 -1.25
N MET A 144 -12.99 0.10 0.06
CA MET A 144 -13.28 -0.91 1.09
C MET A 144 -14.77 -1.25 1.15
N ALA A 145 -15.67 -0.26 1.09
CA ALA A 145 -17.12 -0.49 1.09
C ALA A 145 -17.58 -1.33 -0.10
N ASN A 146 -16.92 -1.19 -1.24
CA ASN A 146 -17.20 -1.95 -2.47
C ASN A 146 -16.48 -3.32 -2.51
N GLY A 147 -15.76 -3.72 -1.45
CA GLY A 147 -15.02 -4.98 -1.39
C GLY A 147 -13.81 -5.07 -2.34
N LEU A 148 -13.34 -3.92 -2.84
CA LEU A 148 -12.20 -3.82 -3.75
C LEU A 148 -10.86 -3.66 -3.03
N ALA A 149 -10.90 -3.29 -1.75
CA ALA A 149 -9.75 -3.25 -0.87
C ALA A 149 -10.10 -3.87 0.50
N LYS A 150 -9.18 -4.65 1.06
CA LYS A 150 -9.34 -5.25 2.38
C LYS A 150 -9.10 -4.24 3.49
N THR A 151 -8.08 -3.38 3.31
CA THR A 151 -7.61 -2.41 4.31
C THR A 151 -7.21 -1.11 3.60
N GLY A 152 -7.41 0.01 4.27
CA GLY A 152 -6.96 1.33 3.82
C GLY A 152 -5.69 1.77 4.55
N TRP A 153 -4.72 2.25 3.79
CA TRP A 153 -3.55 2.99 4.25
C TRP A 153 -3.77 4.47 3.93
N LEU A 154 -4.01 5.27 4.96
CA LEU A 154 -4.35 6.68 4.84
C LEU A 154 -3.08 7.50 4.58
N THR A 155 -3.10 8.32 3.53
CA THR A 155 -2.03 9.28 3.21
C THR A 155 -1.75 10.26 4.36
N GLN A 156 -0.54 10.82 4.43
CA GLN A 156 -0.21 11.91 5.36
C GLN A 156 -0.88 13.25 5.03
N SER A 157 -1.47 13.41 3.85
CA SER A 157 -2.05 14.66 3.36
C SER A 157 -3.37 14.98 4.08
N THR A 158 -3.28 15.69 5.20
CA THR A 158 -4.42 15.98 6.09
C THR A 158 -5.54 16.82 5.45
N GLY A 159 -5.23 17.49 4.33
CA GLY A 159 -6.20 18.25 3.54
C GLY A 159 -7.00 17.41 2.53
N PHE A 160 -6.62 16.13 2.33
CA PHE A 160 -7.34 15.26 1.42
C PHE A 160 -8.71 14.85 1.97
N ALA A 161 -9.62 14.55 1.07
CA ALA A 161 -11.01 14.27 1.38
C ALA A 161 -11.18 13.17 2.42
N GLU A 162 -12.01 13.44 3.41
CA GLU A 162 -12.38 12.53 4.51
C GLU A 162 -11.20 12.06 5.39
N TYR A 163 -10.06 12.76 5.40
CA TYR A 163 -8.89 12.38 6.21
C TYR A 163 -9.28 12.07 7.67
N ASN A 164 -9.86 13.07 8.38
CA ASN A 164 -10.19 12.93 9.80
C ASN A 164 -11.29 11.89 10.06
N ALA A 165 -12.26 11.78 9.15
CA ALA A 165 -13.37 10.83 9.29
C ALA A 165 -12.92 9.37 9.07
N PHE A 166 -11.91 9.15 8.23
CA PHE A 166 -11.39 7.81 7.94
C PHE A 166 -10.26 7.38 8.88
N LYS A 167 -9.45 8.31 9.40
CA LYS A 167 -8.29 8.04 10.24
C LYS A 167 -8.53 6.99 11.36
N PRO A 168 -9.64 7.01 12.12
CA PRO A 168 -9.92 6.00 13.15
C PRO A 168 -10.17 4.58 12.60
N LYS A 169 -10.37 4.44 11.29
CA LYS A 169 -10.68 3.18 10.59
C LYS A 169 -9.52 2.68 9.72
N ALA A 170 -8.47 3.50 9.60
CA ALA A 170 -7.32 3.16 8.79
C ALA A 170 -6.52 2.01 9.43
N GLY A 171 -6.09 1.05 8.64
CA GLY A 171 -5.17 0.02 9.09
C GLY A 171 -3.75 0.55 9.25
N ILE A 172 -3.36 1.47 8.36
CA ILE A 172 -2.10 2.21 8.41
C ILE A 172 -2.39 3.69 8.25
N VAL A 173 -1.71 4.54 9.00
CA VAL A 173 -1.74 6.00 8.85
C VAL A 173 -0.33 6.49 8.55
N GLN A 174 -0.13 7.04 7.36
CA GLN A 174 1.15 7.64 7.00
C GLN A 174 1.35 8.94 7.77
N LEU A 175 2.54 9.10 8.31
CA LEU A 175 2.99 10.23 9.11
C LEU A 175 4.00 11.08 8.30
N PRO A 176 4.35 12.27 8.77
CA PRO A 176 5.35 13.10 8.10
C PRO A 176 6.66 12.37 7.85
N ARG A 177 7.30 12.77 6.76
CA ARG A 177 8.61 12.27 6.35
C ARG A 177 9.65 12.38 7.46
N ILE A 178 10.41 11.31 7.66
CA ILE A 178 11.49 11.23 8.66
C ILE A 178 12.81 11.71 8.04
N ASN A 179 13.05 11.33 6.78
CA ASN A 179 14.24 11.72 6.01
C ASN A 179 13.93 11.67 4.49
N ASN A 180 14.93 11.85 3.65
CA ASN A 180 14.73 11.91 2.18
C ASN A 180 14.16 10.64 1.54
N SER A 181 14.16 9.50 2.26
CA SER A 181 13.75 8.20 1.71
C SER A 181 12.70 7.48 2.56
N TRP A 182 12.44 7.93 3.78
CA TRP A 182 11.56 7.26 4.74
C TRP A 182 10.43 8.18 5.17
N ASP A 183 9.23 7.71 5.00
CA ASP A 183 8.04 8.30 5.62
C ASP A 183 7.68 7.49 6.88
N GLY A 184 7.16 8.16 7.89
CA GLY A 184 6.70 7.50 9.11
C GLY A 184 5.34 6.84 8.88
N ASP A 185 5.05 5.79 9.65
CA ASP A 185 3.74 5.15 9.68
C ASP A 185 3.36 4.77 11.10
N ASP A 186 2.07 4.83 11.38
CA ASP A 186 1.45 4.22 12.54
C ASP A 186 0.49 3.11 12.09
N ILE A 187 0.63 1.94 12.71
CA ILE A 187 -0.23 0.78 12.49
C ILE A 187 -1.00 0.52 13.79
N PRO A 188 -2.24 1.03 13.93
CA PRO A 188 -3.03 0.90 15.14
C PRO A 188 -3.34 -0.55 15.51
N ASP A 189 -3.68 -1.36 14.51
CA ASP A 189 -3.94 -2.80 14.67
C ASP A 189 -3.18 -3.61 13.61
N PRO A 190 -2.06 -4.23 13.99
CA PRO A 190 -1.24 -5.03 13.07
C PRO A 190 -1.97 -6.24 12.46
N THR A 191 -3.04 -6.73 13.10
CA THR A 191 -3.78 -7.91 12.61
C THR A 191 -4.59 -7.61 11.34
N LEU A 192 -4.87 -6.34 11.06
CA LEU A 192 -5.68 -5.91 9.93
C LEU A 192 -4.89 -5.70 8.64
N VAL A 193 -3.58 -5.49 8.71
CA VAL A 193 -2.79 -4.94 7.60
C VAL A 193 -2.01 -5.97 6.79
N GLY A 194 -2.16 -7.26 7.11
CA GLY A 194 -1.53 -8.34 6.35
C GLY A 194 -0.01 -8.29 6.36
N LEU A 195 0.57 -7.99 7.52
CA LEU A 195 2.02 -8.05 7.76
C LEU A 195 2.54 -9.48 7.59
N TRP A 196 3.78 -9.59 7.22
CA TRP A 196 4.48 -10.86 7.07
C TRP A 196 5.97 -10.72 7.33
#